data_02dcde4cb5e8de45ec3dfc38b907273f
#
_entry.id   02dcde4cb5e8de45ec3dfc38b907273f
#
_cell.length_a   1.000
_cell.length_b   1.000
_cell.length_c   1.000
_cell.angle_alpha   90.00
_cell.angle_beta   90.00
_cell.angle_gamma   90.00
#
_symmetry.space_group_name_H-M   'P 1'
#
loop_
_entity.id
_entity.type
_entity.pdbx_description
1 polymer ?
#
loop_
_entity_poly.entity_id
_entity_poly.type
_entity_poly.pdbx_seq_one_letter_code
_entity_poly.pdbx_strand_id
1 'polypeptide(L)' 'MEKTVTEKELYLCPCCGNKIIGKQGNYEICSVCDWEDDPVQSEDPDFPGGANMLNLNKTRLLFFQK' A
#
# COMPACT_ATOMS: atom_id res chain seq x y z
N MET A 1 24.15 6.98 16.02
CA MET A 1 22.98 6.64 16.42
C MET A 1 22.16 6.18 15.31
N GLU A 2 21.39 5.21 15.51
CA GLU A 2 20.71 4.77 14.46
C GLU A 2 19.57 5.55 14.15
N LYS A 3 19.25 5.67 12.94
CA LYS A 3 18.22 6.43 12.52
C LYS A 3 16.97 5.67 12.54
N THR A 4 15.99 6.18 13.20
CA THR A 4 14.70 5.56 13.23
C THR A 4 13.87 6.14 12.14
N VAL A 5 13.12 5.33 11.45
CA VAL A 5 12.24 5.82 10.40
C VAL A 5 11.14 6.61 11.05
N THR A 6 10.95 7.85 10.62
CA THR A 6 9.91 8.70 11.17
C THR A 6 8.77 8.80 10.17
N GLU A 7 7.68 9.40 10.60
CA GLU A 7 6.55 9.58 9.73
C GLU A 7 6.92 10.32 8.48
N LYS A 8 7.87 11.23 8.54
CA LYS A 8 8.26 11.97 7.37
C LYS A 8 8.97 11.10 6.36
N GLU A 9 9.55 10.00 6.78
CA GLU A 9 10.29 9.13 5.89
C GLU A 9 9.47 7.95 5.38
N LEU A 10 8.20 7.89 5.74
CA LEU A 10 7.34 6.82 5.25
C LEU A 10 6.57 7.28 4.03
N TYR A 11 6.15 6.32 3.23
CA TYR A 11 5.37 6.61 2.05
C TYR A 11 3.91 6.31 2.30
N LEU A 12 3.06 6.97 1.54
CA LEU A 12 1.63 6.75 1.67
C LEU A 12 1.27 5.39 1.10
N CYS A 13 0.43 4.67 1.80
CA CYS A 13 -0.11 3.42 1.29
C CYS A 13 -1.07 3.76 0.17
N PRO A 14 -0.92 3.17 -1.01
CA PRO A 14 -1.80 3.52 -2.13
C PRO A 14 -3.25 3.13 -1.90
N CYS A 15 -3.50 2.23 -0.97
CA CYS A 15 -4.86 1.81 -0.70
C CYS A 15 -5.56 2.71 0.32
N CYS A 16 -5.00 2.86 1.50
CA CYS A 16 -5.68 3.60 2.55
C CYS A 16 -5.18 5.02 2.75
N GLY A 17 -4.05 5.37 2.16
CA GLY A 17 -3.54 6.72 2.24
C GLY A 17 -2.80 7.07 3.52
N ASN A 18 -2.58 6.10 4.39
CA ASN A 18 -1.83 6.37 5.60
C ASN A 18 -0.33 6.28 5.34
N LYS A 19 0.45 7.11 6.00
CA LYS A 19 1.89 7.09 5.85
C LYS A 19 2.45 5.94 6.66
N ILE A 20 2.63 4.80 6.04
CA ILE A 20 3.03 3.64 6.78
C ILE A 20 3.98 2.72 6.03
N ILE A 21 4.21 2.96 4.76
CA ILE A 21 5.07 2.13 3.94
C ILE A 21 6.52 2.61 4.06
N GLY A 22 7.39 1.73 4.52
CA GLY A 22 8.78 2.10 4.71
C GLY A 22 9.57 2.17 3.43
N LYS A 23 9.26 1.27 2.49
CA LYS A 23 9.96 1.28 1.23
C LYS A 23 8.97 1.04 0.12
N GLN A 24 8.80 2.03 -0.72
CA GLN A 24 7.79 1.98 -1.76
C GLN A 24 8.10 0.91 -2.79
N GLY A 25 7.08 0.17 -3.20
CA GLY A 25 7.25 -0.85 -4.23
C GLY A 25 7.98 -2.09 -3.78
N ASN A 26 8.12 -2.29 -2.48
CA ASN A 26 8.88 -3.42 -1.96
C ASN A 26 7.97 -4.48 -1.34
N TYR A 27 6.74 -4.54 -1.75
CA TYR A 27 5.78 -5.56 -1.30
C TYR A 27 5.57 -5.58 0.21
N GLU A 28 5.74 -4.43 0.86
CA GLU A 28 5.45 -4.34 2.28
C GLU A 28 3.93 -4.40 2.47
N ILE A 29 3.50 -5.01 3.56
CA ILE A 29 2.08 -5.12 3.83
C ILE A 29 1.66 -4.02 4.77
N CYS A 30 0.68 -3.23 4.37
CA CYS A 30 0.19 -2.15 5.19
C CYS A 30 -0.53 -2.70 6.41
N SER A 31 -0.15 -2.24 7.60
CA SER A 31 -0.77 -2.75 8.80
C SER A 31 -2.17 -2.18 9.04
N VAL A 32 -2.57 -1.20 8.26
CA VAL A 32 -3.90 -0.61 8.40
C VAL A 32 -4.92 -1.30 7.51
N CYS A 33 -4.59 -1.51 6.24
CA CYS A 33 -5.55 -2.06 5.30
C CYS A 33 -5.14 -3.40 4.70
N ASP A 34 -3.95 -3.90 5.09
CA ASP A 34 -3.44 -5.17 4.60
C ASP A 34 -3.11 -5.21 3.12
N TRP A 35 -2.98 -4.05 2.49
CA TRP A 35 -2.57 -4.01 1.09
C TRP A 35 -1.08 -4.32 0.99
N GLU A 36 -0.73 -5.20 0.06
CA GLU A 36 0.66 -5.50 -0.21
C GLU A 36 1.13 -4.51 -1.27
N ASP A 37 2.21 -3.79 -1.04
CA ASP A 37 2.63 -2.69 -1.89
C ASP A 37 3.29 -3.18 -3.17
N ASP A 38 2.50 -3.74 -4.06
CA ASP A 38 2.93 -4.25 -5.34
C ASP A 38 3.08 -3.09 -6.32
N PRO A 39 4.28 -2.84 -6.85
CA PRO A 39 4.48 -1.69 -7.72
C PRO A 39 3.65 -1.75 -9.00
N VAL A 40 3.36 -2.94 -9.49
CA VAL A 40 2.56 -3.05 -10.69
C VAL A 40 1.12 -2.64 -10.43
N GLN A 41 0.56 -3.15 -9.35
CA GLN A 41 -0.82 -2.80 -9.00
C GLN A 41 -0.94 -1.36 -8.55
N SER A 42 0.12 -0.79 -7.98
CA SER A 42 0.10 0.61 -7.59
C SER A 42 0.11 1.52 -8.81
N GLU A 43 0.85 1.13 -9.84
CA GLU A 43 0.90 1.93 -11.05
C GLU A 43 -0.31 1.72 -11.93
N ASP A 44 -0.88 0.53 -11.90
CA ASP A 44 -2.07 0.24 -12.68
C ASP A 44 -3.15 -0.26 -11.73
N PRO A 45 -3.94 0.66 -11.17
CA PRO A 45 -4.92 0.29 -10.13
C PRO A 45 -5.99 -0.71 -10.58
N ASP A 46 -6.12 -0.93 -11.88
CA ASP A 46 -7.07 -1.91 -12.37
C ASP A 46 -6.44 -3.26 -12.68
N PHE A 47 -5.14 -3.38 -12.48
CA PHE A 47 -4.43 -4.61 -12.82
C PHE A 47 -4.87 -5.75 -11.90
N PRO A 48 -5.45 -6.79 -12.45
CA PRO A 48 -6.05 -7.85 -11.62
C PRO A 48 -5.11 -8.93 -11.12
N GLY A 49 -3.89 -8.99 -11.64
CA GLY A 49 -3.02 -10.09 -11.30
C GLY A 49 -1.79 -9.67 -10.56
N GLY A 50 -1.71 -9.39 -9.43
CA GLY A 50 -0.53 -9.03 -8.69
C GLY A 50 -0.45 -9.75 -7.39
N ALA A 51 0.24 -9.17 -6.44
CA ALA A 51 0.42 -9.77 -5.13
C ALA A 51 -0.88 -9.81 -4.34
N ASN A 52 -1.81 -8.91 -4.66
CA ASN A 52 -3.09 -8.85 -3.97
C ASN A 52 -4.16 -9.52 -4.81
N MET A 53 -5.11 -10.18 -4.16
CA MET A 53 -6.17 -10.85 -4.87
C MET A 53 -7.03 -9.91 -5.67
N LEU A 54 -7.29 -8.73 -5.13
CA LEU A 54 -8.09 -7.74 -5.82
C LEU A 54 -7.20 -6.63 -6.30
N ASN A 55 -7.63 -5.91 -7.34
CA ASN A 55 -6.84 -4.78 -7.81
C ASN A 55 -6.96 -3.65 -6.78
N LEU A 56 -6.15 -2.62 -6.97
CA LEU A 56 -6.08 -1.54 -6.01
C LEU A 56 -7.40 -0.80 -5.89
N ASN A 57 -8.04 -0.55 -7.00
CA ASN A 57 -9.32 0.17 -6.97
C ASN A 57 -10.37 -0.57 -6.19
N LYS A 58 -10.47 -1.88 -6.34
CA LYS A 58 -11.42 -2.65 -5.58
C LYS A 58 -11.09 -2.73 -4.12
N THR A 59 -9.81 -2.86 -3.80
CA THR A 59 -9.39 -2.93 -2.42
C THR A 59 -9.67 -1.61 -1.71
N ARG A 60 -9.43 -0.49 -2.39
CA ARG A 60 -9.72 0.82 -1.82
C ARG A 60 -11.20 0.98 -1.57
N LEU A 61 -12.01 0.55 -2.53
CA LEU A 61 -13.44 0.66 -2.37
C LEU A 61 -13.92 -0.11 -1.17
N LEU A 62 -13.46 -1.34 -1.01
CA LEU A 62 -13.87 -2.14 0.12
C LEU A 62 -13.39 -1.55 1.45
N PHE A 63 -12.18 -1.02 1.46
CA PHE A 63 -11.65 -0.45 2.69
C PHE A 63 -12.48 0.77 3.12
N PHE A 64 -12.82 1.63 2.18
CA PHE A 64 -13.53 2.85 2.52
C PHE A 64 -15.04 2.67 2.67
N GLN A 65 -15.53 1.48 2.41
CA GLN A 65 -16.94 1.22 2.63
C GLN A 65 -17.25 0.72 4.02
N LYS A 66 -16.26 0.54 4.86
CA LYS A 66 -16.50 0.00 6.19
C LYS A 66 -17.20 0.96 7.13
#